data_f0d39e24d97ab4281590040449b3963e
#
_entry.id   f0d39e24d97ab4281590040449b3963e
#
_cell.length_a   1.000
_cell.length_b   1.000
_cell.length_c   1.000
_cell.angle_alpha   90.00
_cell.angle_beta   90.00
_cell.angle_gamma   90.00
#
_symmetry.space_group_name_H-M   'P 1'
#
loop_
_entity.id
_entity.type
_entity.pdbx_description
1 polymer ?
#
loop_
_entity_poly.entity_id
_entity_poly.type
_entity_poly.pdbx_seq_one_letter_code
_entity_poly.pdbx_strand_id
1 'polypeptide(L)'
;LRRNIEVHFSEINQFSIYEGKVNIYSQKIISLEKGIKYQDTELNLSSFFKKIFIRKDPPFDDDYLNLTYLLDHAVKDGTDVINHPSSIRNHNEKMSILNFQEIIPPTIVTSNASDVVNFLKIHKKIVLKPVNGMAGNGIFVIDELDKNINSILETSTVNDTKVIMAQK
;
A
#
# COMPACT_ATOMS: atom_id res chain seq x y z
N LEU A 1 -16.25 -18.75 -9.39
CA LEU A 1 -16.58 -20.15 -9.72
C LEU A 1 -18.06 -20.46 -9.49
N ARG A 2 -18.68 -20.08 -8.36
CA ARG A 2 -20.13 -20.31 -8.12
C ARG A 2 -21.09 -19.59 -9.11
N ARG A 3 -20.58 -18.60 -9.88
CA ARG A 3 -21.35 -17.79 -10.85
C ARG A 3 -20.89 -17.99 -12.28
N ASN A 4 -20.17 -19.08 -12.58
CA ASN A 4 -19.55 -19.32 -13.90
C ASN A 4 -18.63 -18.17 -14.37
N ILE A 5 -17.97 -17.48 -13.44
CA ILE A 5 -16.99 -16.45 -13.74
C ILE A 5 -15.62 -17.12 -13.80
N GLU A 6 -14.92 -16.91 -14.88
CA GLU A 6 -13.53 -17.30 -15.02
C GLU A 6 -12.65 -16.33 -14.23
N VAL A 7 -11.78 -16.87 -13.37
CA VAL A 7 -10.90 -16.09 -12.48
C VAL A 7 -9.47 -16.53 -12.69
N HIS A 8 -8.59 -15.58 -12.90
CA HIS A 8 -7.15 -15.77 -13.00
C HIS A 8 -6.44 -15.10 -11.83
N PHE A 9 -5.28 -15.63 -11.49
CA PHE A 9 -4.37 -15.08 -10.50
C PHE A 9 -3.04 -14.74 -11.17
N SER A 10 -2.42 -13.63 -10.75
CA SER A 10 -1.11 -13.19 -11.19
C SER A 10 -0.40 -12.47 -10.07
N GLU A 11 0.90 -12.67 -9.94
CA GLU A 11 1.77 -11.89 -9.05
C GLU A 11 2.20 -10.58 -9.73
N ILE A 12 2.65 -9.60 -8.92
CA ILE A 12 3.00 -8.26 -9.43
C ILE A 12 4.16 -8.26 -10.43
N ASN A 13 5.08 -9.20 -10.32
CA ASN A 13 6.24 -9.37 -11.20
C ASN A 13 5.91 -10.11 -12.51
N GLN A 14 4.66 -10.47 -12.72
CA GLN A 14 4.18 -11.20 -13.90
C GLN A 14 3.53 -10.27 -14.94
N PHE A 15 3.72 -8.97 -14.81
CA PHE A 15 3.25 -7.96 -15.73
C PHE A 15 4.40 -7.42 -16.57
N SER A 16 4.13 -7.18 -17.85
CA SER A 16 5.06 -6.53 -18.76
C SER A 16 4.30 -5.64 -19.75
N ILE A 17 5.01 -4.72 -20.38
CA ILE A 17 4.46 -3.92 -21.46
C ILE A 17 5.36 -4.05 -22.69
N TYR A 18 4.77 -4.32 -23.84
CA TYR A 18 5.43 -4.37 -25.12
C TYR A 18 4.58 -3.65 -26.18
N GLU A 19 5.19 -2.72 -26.90
CA GLU A 19 4.50 -1.88 -27.90
C GLU A 19 3.20 -1.24 -27.38
N GLY A 20 3.22 -0.78 -26.13
CA GLY A 20 2.07 -0.14 -25.47
C GLY A 20 0.99 -1.10 -24.97
N LYS A 21 1.13 -2.40 -25.19
CA LYS A 21 0.18 -3.43 -24.73
C LYS A 21 0.68 -4.10 -23.45
N VAL A 22 -0.21 -4.23 -22.48
CA VAL A 22 0.11 -4.90 -21.21
C VAL A 22 -0.13 -6.39 -21.35
N ASN A 23 0.93 -7.15 -21.08
CA ASN A 23 0.93 -8.60 -21.03
C ASN A 23 0.92 -9.06 -19.57
N ILE A 24 0.17 -10.10 -19.27
CA ILE A 24 -0.02 -10.65 -17.94
C ILE A 24 0.20 -12.16 -17.99
N TYR A 25 1.21 -12.65 -17.29
CA TYR A 25 1.35 -14.09 -17.02
C TYR A 25 0.39 -14.44 -15.88
N SER A 26 -0.59 -15.26 -16.17
CA SER A 26 -1.65 -15.57 -15.19
C SER A 26 -2.00 -17.05 -15.16
N GLN A 27 -2.53 -17.50 -14.05
CA GLN A 27 -2.98 -18.87 -13.83
C GLN A 27 -4.50 -18.87 -13.58
N LYS A 28 -5.23 -19.63 -14.37
CA LYS A 28 -6.67 -19.82 -14.16
C LYS A 28 -6.93 -20.61 -12.89
N ILE A 29 -7.82 -20.13 -12.05
CA ILE A 29 -8.27 -20.85 -10.86
C ILE A 29 -9.32 -21.88 -11.26
N ILE A 30 -9.02 -23.16 -11.05
CA ILE A 30 -9.89 -24.29 -11.45
C ILE A 30 -10.69 -24.87 -10.29
N SER A 31 -10.22 -24.76 -9.05
CA SER A 31 -10.93 -25.24 -7.86
C SER A 31 -10.57 -24.45 -6.62
N LEU A 32 -11.52 -24.36 -5.69
CA LEU A 32 -11.36 -23.81 -4.34
C LEU A 32 -11.62 -24.86 -3.25
N GLU A 33 -11.88 -26.11 -3.65
CA GLU A 33 -12.23 -27.21 -2.76
C GLU A 33 -11.05 -27.75 -2.02
N LYS A 34 -10.60 -27.72 -1.00
CA LYS A 34 -9.35 -28.19 -0.35
C LYS A 34 -8.12 -27.34 -0.67
N GLY A 35 -8.33 -26.04 -0.90
CA GLY A 35 -7.32 -25.08 -1.28
C GLY A 35 -7.46 -24.63 -2.73
N ILE A 36 -6.69 -23.58 -3.09
CA ILE A 36 -6.74 -23.01 -4.43
C ILE A 36 -5.92 -23.91 -5.36
N LYS A 37 -6.54 -24.37 -6.45
CA LYS A 37 -5.85 -25.09 -7.54
C LYS A 37 -5.83 -24.22 -8.77
N TYR A 38 -4.69 -24.19 -9.41
CA TYR A 38 -4.41 -23.40 -10.60
C TYR A 38 -4.18 -24.28 -11.81
N GLN A 39 -4.49 -23.77 -12.98
CA GLN A 39 -4.02 -24.27 -14.27
C GLN A 39 -2.60 -23.75 -14.52
N ASP A 40 -1.95 -24.28 -15.57
CA ASP A 40 -0.64 -23.80 -16.01
C ASP A 40 -0.67 -22.28 -16.31
N THR A 41 0.49 -21.63 -16.16
CA THR A 41 0.62 -20.21 -16.44
C THR A 41 0.49 -19.94 -17.94
N GLU A 42 -0.36 -18.99 -18.29
CA GLU A 42 -0.58 -18.53 -19.66
C GLU A 42 -0.27 -17.04 -19.78
N LEU A 43 0.21 -16.63 -20.95
CA LEU A 43 0.40 -15.22 -21.29
C LEU A 43 -0.85 -14.68 -21.95
N ASN A 44 -1.45 -13.66 -21.35
CA ASN A 44 -2.64 -12.98 -21.86
C ASN A 44 -2.41 -11.48 -21.96
N LEU A 45 -3.03 -10.82 -22.93
CA LEU A 45 -3.14 -9.37 -22.95
C LEU A 45 -4.08 -8.90 -21.83
N SER A 46 -3.84 -7.71 -21.28
CA SER A 46 -4.76 -7.13 -20.26
C SER A 46 -6.19 -7.02 -20.77
N SER A 47 -6.39 -6.75 -22.07
CA SER A 47 -7.71 -6.67 -22.72
C SER A 47 -8.48 -8.00 -22.77
N PHE A 48 -7.83 -9.13 -22.52
CA PHE A 48 -8.51 -10.41 -22.31
C PHE A 48 -9.36 -10.39 -21.04
N PHE A 49 -8.94 -9.63 -20.03
CA PHE A 49 -9.63 -9.56 -18.74
C PHE A 49 -10.66 -8.43 -18.77
N LYS A 50 -11.90 -8.74 -18.47
CA LYS A 50 -12.97 -7.75 -18.32
C LYS A 50 -12.69 -6.85 -17.10
N LYS A 51 -12.13 -7.44 -16.03
CA LYS A 51 -11.80 -6.74 -14.78
C LYS A 51 -10.48 -7.28 -14.19
N ILE A 52 -9.68 -6.36 -13.67
CA ILE A 52 -8.50 -6.69 -12.87
C ILE A 52 -8.69 -6.10 -11.47
N PHE A 53 -8.58 -6.96 -10.45
CA PHE A 53 -8.62 -6.53 -9.05
C PHE A 53 -7.19 -6.47 -8.49
N ILE A 54 -6.76 -5.29 -8.08
CA ILE A 54 -5.49 -5.13 -7.38
C ILE A 54 -5.71 -5.52 -5.92
N ARG A 55 -5.14 -6.66 -5.51
CA ARG A 55 -5.24 -7.21 -4.15
C ARG A 55 -3.86 -7.38 -3.49
N LYS A 56 -2.89 -6.63 -3.97
CA LYS A 56 -1.56 -6.57 -3.37
C LYS A 56 -1.63 -5.87 -2.02
N ASP A 57 -1.11 -6.54 -1.01
CA ASP A 57 -0.93 -5.94 0.31
C ASP A 57 0.27 -4.97 0.33
N PRO A 58 0.29 -3.97 1.20
CA PRO A 58 1.48 -3.16 1.43
C PRO A 58 2.73 -4.01 1.75
N PRO A 59 3.95 -3.49 1.60
CA PRO A 59 4.26 -2.08 1.43
C PRO A 59 3.97 -1.57 0.02
N PHE A 60 3.67 -0.26 -0.09
CA PHE A 60 3.62 0.45 -1.36
C PHE A 60 5.04 0.87 -1.71
N ASP A 61 5.77 -0.04 -2.31
CA ASP A 61 7.15 0.06 -2.75
C ASP A 61 7.26 0.39 -4.25
N ASP A 62 8.48 0.44 -4.77
CA ASP A 62 8.73 0.76 -6.18
C ASP A 62 8.11 -0.28 -7.13
N ASP A 63 8.09 -1.56 -6.75
CA ASP A 63 7.48 -2.61 -7.56
C ASP A 63 5.97 -2.44 -7.63
N TYR A 64 5.33 -2.10 -6.51
CA TYR A 64 3.91 -1.80 -6.50
C TYR A 64 3.60 -0.52 -7.31
N LEU A 65 4.42 0.52 -7.16
CA LEU A 65 4.29 1.75 -7.95
C LEU A 65 4.41 1.45 -9.44
N ASN A 66 5.41 0.68 -9.87
CA ASN A 66 5.62 0.28 -11.25
C ASN A 66 4.42 -0.52 -11.80
N LEU A 67 3.88 -1.46 -11.02
CA LEU A 67 2.65 -2.16 -11.40
C LEU A 67 1.51 -1.18 -11.70
N THR A 68 1.34 -0.14 -10.88
CA THR A 68 0.25 0.84 -11.11
C THR A 68 0.43 1.61 -12.42
N TYR A 69 1.67 1.89 -12.84
CA TYR A 69 1.94 2.52 -14.14
C TYR A 69 1.65 1.56 -15.31
N LEU A 70 2.00 0.30 -15.20
CA LEU A 70 1.63 -0.71 -16.20
C LEU A 70 0.10 -0.82 -16.33
N LEU A 71 -0.61 -0.84 -15.22
CA LEU A 71 -2.06 -0.96 -15.19
C LEU A 71 -2.78 0.31 -15.70
N ASP A 72 -2.15 1.49 -15.69
CA ASP A 72 -2.70 2.67 -16.39
C ASP A 72 -2.83 2.41 -17.90
N HIS A 73 -1.90 1.65 -18.49
CA HIS A 73 -2.01 1.25 -19.90
C HIS A 73 -3.12 0.22 -20.11
N ALA A 74 -3.32 -0.72 -19.18
CA ALA A 74 -4.46 -1.63 -19.25
C ALA A 74 -5.80 -0.89 -19.18
N VAL A 75 -5.91 0.16 -18.34
CA VAL A 75 -7.09 1.04 -18.29
C VAL A 75 -7.32 1.75 -19.62
N LYS A 76 -6.26 2.30 -20.24
CA LYS A 76 -6.33 2.96 -21.55
C LYS A 76 -6.80 2.00 -22.66
N ASP A 77 -6.44 0.72 -22.54
CA ASP A 77 -6.88 -0.34 -23.46
C ASP A 77 -8.30 -0.86 -23.16
N GLY A 78 -9.01 -0.28 -22.17
CA GLY A 78 -10.41 -0.56 -21.86
C GLY A 78 -10.64 -1.61 -20.78
N THR A 79 -9.60 -2.10 -20.10
CA THR A 79 -9.74 -3.02 -18.97
C THR A 79 -10.19 -2.24 -17.73
N ASP A 80 -11.23 -2.72 -17.06
CA ASP A 80 -11.71 -2.16 -15.79
C ASP A 80 -10.79 -2.60 -14.63
N VAL A 81 -9.97 -1.68 -14.10
CA VAL A 81 -9.01 -1.97 -13.01
C VAL A 81 -9.51 -1.41 -11.68
N ILE A 82 -9.66 -2.27 -10.67
CA ILE A 82 -10.18 -1.96 -9.34
C ILE A 82 -9.13 -2.34 -8.25
N ASN A 83 -8.72 -1.41 -7.38
CA ASN A 83 -8.96 0.02 -7.42
C ASN A 83 -8.22 0.65 -8.59
N HIS A 84 -8.68 1.81 -9.06
CA HIS A 84 -8.02 2.49 -10.16
C HIS A 84 -6.55 2.81 -9.82
N PRO A 85 -5.58 2.56 -10.72
CA PRO A 85 -4.16 2.68 -10.40
C PRO A 85 -3.76 4.06 -9.87
N SER A 86 -4.30 5.14 -10.44
CA SER A 86 -4.03 6.49 -9.95
C SER A 86 -4.59 6.73 -8.55
N SER A 87 -5.70 6.10 -8.19
CA SER A 87 -6.25 6.22 -6.83
C SER A 87 -5.34 5.56 -5.80
N ILE A 88 -4.72 4.43 -6.14
CA ILE A 88 -3.75 3.77 -5.26
C ILE A 88 -2.55 4.68 -5.02
N ARG A 89 -2.02 5.32 -6.08
CA ARG A 89 -0.88 6.25 -5.97
C ARG A 89 -1.20 7.50 -5.16
N ASN A 90 -2.41 8.06 -5.34
CA ASN A 90 -2.77 9.35 -4.78
C ASN A 90 -3.37 9.28 -3.36
N HIS A 91 -3.74 8.09 -2.89
CA HIS A 91 -4.40 7.92 -1.59
C HIS A 91 -3.60 6.92 -0.73
N ASN A 92 -2.48 7.40 -0.17
CA ASN A 92 -1.79 6.64 0.87
C ASN A 92 -2.70 6.47 2.09
N GLU A 93 -2.78 5.27 2.63
CA GLU A 93 -3.66 4.88 3.74
C GLU A 93 -3.60 5.82 4.95
N LYS A 94 -2.39 6.28 5.31
CA LYS A 94 -2.18 7.14 6.48
C LYS A 94 -2.18 8.63 6.14
N MET A 95 -1.60 9.01 4.98
CA MET A 95 -1.50 10.41 4.59
C MET A 95 -2.84 11.00 4.16
N SER A 96 -3.76 10.20 3.63
CA SER A 96 -5.06 10.68 3.16
C SER A 96 -5.93 11.29 4.27
N ILE A 97 -5.71 10.91 5.53
CA ILE A 97 -6.44 11.49 6.66
C ILE A 97 -6.16 12.99 6.83
N LEU A 98 -5.01 13.49 6.36
CA LEU A 98 -4.65 14.90 6.46
C LEU A 98 -5.60 15.81 5.67
N ASN A 99 -6.41 15.26 4.77
CA ASN A 99 -7.48 16.00 4.09
C ASN A 99 -8.73 16.23 4.97
N PHE A 100 -8.76 15.68 6.19
CA PHE A 100 -9.91 15.70 7.09
C PHE A 100 -9.53 16.26 8.46
N GLN A 101 -8.86 17.41 8.48
CA GLN A 101 -8.25 18.01 9.67
C GLN A 101 -9.27 18.24 10.82
N GLU A 102 -10.53 18.48 10.50
CA GLU A 102 -11.61 18.75 11.45
C GLU A 102 -12.06 17.51 12.24
N ILE A 103 -11.75 16.30 11.77
CA ILE A 103 -12.22 15.05 12.40
C ILE A 103 -11.11 14.12 12.85
N ILE A 104 -9.84 14.48 12.61
CA ILE A 104 -8.69 13.67 13.05
C ILE A 104 -8.11 14.20 14.36
N PRO A 105 -7.48 13.35 15.18
CA PRO A 105 -6.75 13.85 16.35
C PRO A 105 -5.59 14.75 15.92
N PRO A 106 -5.06 15.60 16.81
CA PRO A 106 -3.84 16.34 16.55
C PRO A 106 -2.77 15.44 15.94
N THR A 107 -2.25 15.84 14.79
CA THR A 107 -1.36 15.01 13.95
C THR A 107 -0.18 15.83 13.47
N ILE A 108 1.02 15.27 13.53
CA ILE A 108 2.21 15.77 12.85
C ILE A 108 2.78 14.69 11.94
N VAL A 109 3.28 15.09 10.79
CA VAL A 109 4.01 14.22 9.85
C VAL A 109 5.35 14.87 9.57
N THR A 110 6.42 14.20 9.96
CA THR A 110 7.79 14.74 9.87
C THR A 110 8.80 13.59 9.82
N SER A 111 10.01 13.86 9.33
CA SER A 111 11.17 13.00 9.53
C SER A 111 12.04 13.46 10.72
N ASN A 112 11.82 14.66 11.22
CA ASN A 112 12.65 15.28 12.25
C ASN A 112 12.20 14.83 13.66
N ALA A 113 13.06 14.11 14.36
CA ALA A 113 12.79 13.63 15.71
C ALA A 113 12.51 14.78 16.72
N SER A 114 13.14 15.94 16.55
CA SER A 114 12.91 17.07 17.46
C SER A 114 11.50 17.65 17.36
N ASP A 115 10.87 17.61 16.18
CA ASP A 115 9.48 18.01 16.00
C ASP A 115 8.54 17.08 16.75
N VAL A 116 8.84 15.77 16.71
CA VAL A 116 8.06 14.75 17.45
C VAL A 116 8.19 14.93 18.94
N VAL A 117 9.41 15.23 19.44
CA VAL A 117 9.63 15.54 20.86
C VAL A 117 8.81 16.76 21.30
N ASN A 118 8.78 17.82 20.49
CA ASN A 118 7.97 19.00 20.79
C ASN A 118 6.47 18.69 20.80
N PHE A 119 6.02 17.88 19.84
CA PHE A 119 4.64 17.41 19.78
C PHE A 119 4.27 16.54 21.00
N LEU A 120 5.17 15.65 21.44
CA LEU A 120 4.99 14.83 22.63
C LEU A 120 4.90 15.69 23.92
N LYS A 121 5.74 16.72 24.06
CA LYS A 121 5.66 17.65 25.21
C LYS A 121 4.30 18.33 25.34
N ILE A 122 3.67 18.66 24.21
CA ILE A 122 2.35 19.29 24.18
C ILE A 122 1.25 18.28 24.55
N HIS A 123 1.30 17.11 23.96
CA HIS A 123 0.20 16.12 24.04
C HIS A 123 0.39 15.05 25.12
N LYS A 124 1.58 14.98 25.74
CA LYS A 124 1.96 14.08 26.85
C LYS A 124 2.06 12.60 26.46
N LYS A 125 1.19 12.13 25.60
CA LYS A 125 1.16 10.76 25.07
C LYS A 125 0.76 10.79 23.61
N ILE A 126 1.51 10.06 22.77
CA ILE A 126 1.28 10.01 21.31
C ILE A 126 1.50 8.62 20.78
N VAL A 127 0.96 8.38 19.59
CA VAL A 127 1.18 7.15 18.82
C VAL A 127 2.02 7.48 17.60
N LEU A 128 3.17 6.83 17.46
CA LEU A 128 4.00 6.89 16.26
C LEU A 128 3.61 5.81 15.27
N LYS A 129 3.54 6.16 13.99
CA LYS A 129 3.15 5.25 12.91
C LYS A 129 4.05 5.45 11.70
N PRO A 130 4.71 4.41 11.18
CA PRO A 130 5.36 4.49 9.88
C PRO A 130 4.33 4.78 8.79
N VAL A 131 4.62 5.72 7.90
CA VAL A 131 3.68 6.11 6.82
C VAL A 131 3.38 4.94 5.86
N ASN A 132 4.39 4.12 5.57
CA ASN A 132 4.30 2.98 4.65
C ASN A 132 4.20 1.61 5.35
N GLY A 133 4.01 1.60 6.68
CA GLY A 133 3.88 0.35 7.45
C GLY A 133 2.49 -0.27 7.35
N MET A 134 2.42 -1.58 7.59
CA MET A 134 1.17 -2.37 7.62
C MET A 134 1.10 -3.26 8.87
N ALA A 135 -0.08 -3.79 9.16
CA ALA A 135 -0.33 -4.81 10.19
C ALA A 135 0.21 -4.44 11.59
N GLY A 136 0.24 -3.16 11.91
CA GLY A 136 0.73 -2.69 13.20
C GLY A 136 2.25 -2.66 13.36
N ASN A 137 3.01 -3.06 12.36
CA ASN A 137 4.47 -3.07 12.42
C ASN A 137 5.03 -1.65 12.58
N GLY A 138 5.93 -1.47 13.56
CA GLY A 138 6.59 -0.19 13.83
C GLY A 138 5.68 0.86 14.46
N ILE A 139 4.50 0.49 14.98
CA ILE A 139 3.66 1.38 15.77
C ILE A 139 4.16 1.39 17.22
N PHE A 140 4.45 2.58 17.74
CA PHE A 140 4.83 2.80 19.12
C PHE A 140 3.85 3.75 19.79
N VAL A 141 3.49 3.44 21.04
CA VAL A 141 2.84 4.38 21.94
C VAL A 141 3.91 4.89 22.87
N ILE A 142 4.17 6.18 22.88
CA ILE A 142 5.16 6.84 23.72
C ILE A 142 4.51 7.90 24.61
N ASP A 143 5.05 8.04 25.78
CA ASP A 143 4.63 9.03 26.77
C ASP A 143 5.84 9.85 27.20
N GLU A 144 5.62 11.07 27.70
CA GLU A 144 6.70 12.02 27.99
C GLU A 144 7.73 11.53 29.01
N LEU A 145 7.38 10.50 29.80
CA LEU A 145 8.25 9.92 30.82
C LEU A 145 9.01 8.68 30.32
N ASP A 146 8.77 8.25 29.10
CA ASP A 146 9.45 7.08 28.53
C ASP A 146 10.95 7.35 28.36
N LYS A 147 11.78 6.52 28.97
CA LYS A 147 13.24 6.65 28.94
C LYS A 147 13.86 6.29 27.59
N ASN A 148 13.10 5.62 26.72
CA ASN A 148 13.57 5.12 25.43
C ASN A 148 13.17 6.02 24.26
N ILE A 149 12.61 7.22 24.51
CA ILE A 149 12.10 8.13 23.46
C ILE A 149 13.12 8.31 22.35
N ASN A 150 14.37 8.64 22.68
CA ASN A 150 15.40 8.91 21.66
C ASN A 150 15.65 7.68 20.77
N SER A 151 15.83 6.50 21.37
CA SER A 151 16.07 5.27 20.61
C SER A 151 14.86 4.88 19.73
N ILE A 152 13.64 5.10 20.23
CA ILE A 152 12.41 4.87 19.46
C ILE A 152 12.35 5.83 18.26
N LEU A 153 12.65 7.10 18.47
CA LEU A 153 12.62 8.11 17.40
C LEU A 153 13.73 7.87 16.37
N GLU A 154 14.97 7.62 16.81
CA GLU A 154 16.08 7.28 15.91
C GLU A 154 15.74 6.08 15.02
N THR A 155 15.17 5.03 15.62
CA THR A 155 14.74 3.84 14.87
C THR A 155 13.56 4.15 13.94
N SER A 156 12.55 4.88 14.40
CA SER A 156 11.34 5.16 13.64
C SER A 156 11.58 6.11 12.48
N THR A 157 12.42 7.13 12.67
CA THR A 157 12.78 8.10 11.63
C THR A 157 14.00 7.67 10.79
N VAL A 158 14.64 6.57 11.17
CA VAL A 158 15.93 6.14 10.58
C VAL A 158 16.91 7.32 10.56
N ASN A 159 17.21 7.87 11.75
CA ASN A 159 18.07 9.03 11.95
C ASN A 159 17.63 10.24 11.08
N ASP A 160 16.40 10.66 11.22
CA ASP A 160 15.78 11.82 10.55
C ASP A 160 15.70 11.72 9.01
N THR A 161 15.78 10.52 8.46
CA THR A 161 15.70 10.32 7.01
C THR A 161 14.35 9.82 6.53
N LYS A 162 13.54 9.19 7.40
CA LYS A 162 12.23 8.65 7.04
C LYS A 162 11.10 9.40 7.73
N VAL A 163 10.11 9.73 6.91
CA VAL A 163 8.88 10.37 7.39
C VAL A 163 8.04 9.40 8.22
N ILE A 164 7.60 9.88 9.38
CA ILE A 164 6.66 9.19 10.27
C ILE A 164 5.46 10.10 10.57
N MET A 165 4.38 9.50 11.03
CA MET A 165 3.22 10.21 11.55
C MET A 165 3.17 10.03 13.07
N ALA A 166 2.95 11.12 13.80
CA ALA A 166 2.63 11.08 15.22
C ALA A 166 1.24 11.67 15.46
N GLN A 167 0.45 11.00 16.29
CA GLN A 167 -0.92 11.40 16.64
C GLN A 167 -1.13 11.37 18.16
N LYS A 168 -1.97 12.27 18.65
CA LYS A 168 -2.44 12.25 20.04
C LYS A 168 -3.30 11.03 20.30
#